data_56a7b19640fdbb04032a319ec98cd8b9
#
_entry.id   56a7b19640fdbb04032a319ec98cd8b9
#
_cell.length_a   1.000
_cell.length_b   1.000
_cell.length_c   1.000
_cell.angle_alpha   90.00
_cell.angle_beta   90.00
_cell.angle_gamma   90.00
#
_symmetry.space_group_name_H-M   'P 1'
#
loop_
_entity.id
_entity.type
_entity.pdbx_description
1 polymer ?
#
loop_
_entity_poly.entity_id
_entity_poly.type
_entity_poly.pdbx_seq_one_letter_code
_entity_poly.pdbx_strand_id
1 'polypeptide(L)'
;MNLIITPTGKNSYFKKWIKDDCNFDIVLLCYEDIEEYKHANIKHVKHFNTEKWPMSKRFIVENVNFILQYDNFLFIDDDIDTDTESINKLFEIHSKYGLNLSQPSVSGYTSWKITNKVEGCLFRFTNYVEVMSPLMNKQTLMSLFQTFDLSKSGWGLDLLWAKMLDNDKIAIIDEVNVVHTRPVGKDYIINGNKRFKMNPKDELTMFMKKYNLSINFKTLSVVKLYDETISIQRRI
;
A
#
# COMPACT_ATOMS: atom_id res chain seq x y z
N MET A 1 12.08 -12.13 1.03
CA MET A 1 12.59 -10.73 1.11
C MET A 1 11.45 -9.75 0.87
N ASN A 2 11.54 -8.54 1.43
CA ASN A 2 10.49 -7.51 1.36
C ASN A 2 10.96 -6.31 0.54
N LEU A 3 10.07 -5.72 -0.25
CA LEU A 3 10.33 -4.55 -1.08
C LEU A 3 9.27 -3.48 -0.87
N ILE A 4 9.70 -2.25 -0.66
CA ILE A 4 8.85 -1.06 -0.77
C ILE A 4 9.02 -0.46 -2.15
N ILE A 5 7.91 -0.09 -2.78
CA ILE A 5 7.87 0.70 -4.02
C ILE A 5 7.02 1.95 -3.72
N THR A 6 7.64 3.13 -3.77
CA THR A 6 6.97 4.37 -3.37
C THR A 6 7.13 5.48 -4.40
N PRO A 7 6.06 6.23 -4.72
CA PRO A 7 6.20 7.52 -5.38
C PRO A 7 7.01 8.43 -4.46
N THR A 8 7.84 9.30 -5.01
CA THR A 8 8.75 10.10 -4.19
C THR A 8 8.87 11.52 -4.74
N GLY A 9 8.54 12.50 -3.92
CA GLY A 9 8.76 13.91 -4.16
C GLY A 9 9.63 14.56 -3.07
N LYS A 10 9.84 15.88 -3.15
CA LYS A 10 10.70 16.65 -2.22
C LYS A 10 10.28 16.52 -0.76
N ASN A 11 8.96 16.42 -0.51
CA ASN A 11 8.39 16.36 0.84
C ASN A 11 8.00 14.93 1.25
N SER A 12 8.66 13.94 0.69
CA SER A 12 8.41 12.52 0.95
C SER A 12 8.94 12.10 2.32
N TYR A 13 8.17 11.23 3.00
CA TYR A 13 8.52 10.72 4.33
C TYR A 13 9.49 9.53 4.31
N PHE A 14 9.89 9.01 3.16
CA PHE A 14 10.71 7.78 3.05
C PHE A 14 11.98 7.80 3.90
N LYS A 15 12.59 8.99 4.16
CA LYS A 15 13.79 9.14 5.01
C LYS A 15 13.53 8.70 6.46
N LYS A 16 12.28 8.77 6.95
CA LYS A 16 11.89 8.29 8.29
C LYS A 16 11.73 6.77 8.33
N TRP A 17 11.43 6.15 7.18
CA TRP A 17 11.16 4.72 7.09
C TRP A 17 12.41 3.87 7.10
N ILE A 18 13.58 4.45 6.76
CA ILE A 18 14.83 3.73 6.54
C ILE A 18 15.81 3.97 7.69
N LYS A 19 16.12 2.90 8.43
CA LYS A 19 17.18 2.83 9.43
C LYS A 19 18.01 1.56 9.20
N ASP A 20 19.08 1.36 9.96
CA ASP A 20 20.00 0.24 9.81
C ASP A 20 19.35 -1.15 10.02
N ASP A 21 18.24 -1.20 10.75
CA ASP A 21 17.53 -2.42 11.15
C ASP A 21 16.32 -2.76 10.25
N CYS A 22 16.17 -2.10 9.09
CA CYS A 22 15.06 -2.42 8.18
C CYS A 22 15.19 -3.82 7.56
N ASN A 23 14.06 -4.59 7.60
CA ASN A 23 13.93 -5.91 7.00
C ASN A 23 13.44 -5.88 5.54
N PHE A 24 13.57 -4.73 4.88
CA PHE A 24 13.09 -4.45 3.52
C PHE A 24 14.08 -3.62 2.73
N ASP A 25 14.01 -3.76 1.42
CA ASP A 25 14.61 -2.85 0.46
C ASP A 25 13.58 -1.84 -0.05
N ILE A 26 14.03 -0.74 -0.65
CA ILE A 26 13.16 0.31 -1.17
C ILE A 26 13.55 0.76 -2.57
N VAL A 27 12.52 1.02 -3.38
CA VAL A 27 12.60 1.65 -4.70
C VAL A 27 11.89 2.99 -4.65
N LEU A 28 12.60 4.06 -5.01
CA LEU A 28 12.08 5.41 -5.10
C LEU A 28 11.70 5.73 -6.56
N LEU A 29 10.42 5.93 -6.81
CA LEU A 29 9.87 6.32 -8.11
C LEU A 29 9.60 7.82 -8.08
N CYS A 30 10.59 8.62 -8.49
CA CYS A 30 10.59 10.06 -8.33
C CYS A 30 9.71 10.74 -9.41
N TYR A 31 8.75 11.54 -8.97
CA TYR A 31 7.93 12.42 -9.83
C TYR A 31 8.41 13.88 -9.77
N GLU A 32 9.39 14.18 -8.91
CA GLU A 32 10.12 15.44 -8.78
C GLU A 32 11.60 15.14 -8.57
N ASP A 33 12.47 16.14 -8.79
CA ASP A 33 13.86 16.04 -8.37
C ASP A 33 13.94 16.05 -6.84
N ILE A 34 14.60 15.05 -6.30
CA ILE A 34 14.85 14.92 -4.86
C ILE A 34 16.32 15.10 -4.54
N GLU A 35 16.63 15.54 -3.32
CA GLU A 35 18.00 15.50 -2.83
C GLU A 35 18.52 14.07 -2.80
N GLU A 36 19.80 13.91 -3.18
CA GLU A 36 20.44 12.60 -3.11
C GLU A 36 20.42 12.08 -1.67
N TYR A 37 19.92 10.85 -1.50
CA TYR A 37 19.91 10.15 -0.23
C TYR A 37 20.50 8.76 -0.41
N LYS A 38 21.60 8.47 0.27
CA LYS A 38 22.32 7.20 0.16
C LYS A 38 22.04 6.31 1.36
N HIS A 39 21.50 5.13 1.09
CA HIS A 39 21.34 4.07 2.07
C HIS A 39 21.44 2.71 1.38
N ALA A 40 22.00 1.71 2.07
CA ALA A 40 22.22 0.37 1.50
C ALA A 40 20.93 -0.31 1.00
N ASN A 41 19.81 -0.01 1.65
CA ASN A 41 18.48 -0.57 1.28
C ASN A 41 17.80 0.17 0.13
N ILE A 42 18.30 1.33 -0.34
CA ILE A 42 17.80 1.97 -1.55
C ILE A 42 18.41 1.26 -2.76
N LYS A 43 17.61 0.47 -3.47
CA LYS A 43 18.08 -0.33 -4.61
C LYS A 43 17.94 0.37 -5.95
N HIS A 44 16.90 1.20 -6.10
CA HIS A 44 16.69 1.99 -7.30
C HIS A 44 16.12 3.36 -6.96
N VAL A 45 16.58 4.35 -7.71
CA VAL A 45 15.99 5.69 -7.80
C VAL A 45 15.71 5.92 -9.30
N LYS A 46 14.43 6.07 -9.65
CA LYS A 46 14.01 6.22 -11.05
C LYS A 46 13.05 7.39 -11.20
N HIS A 47 13.24 8.22 -12.21
CA HIS A 47 12.38 9.35 -12.50
C HIS A 47 11.28 8.97 -13.51
N PHE A 48 10.04 9.32 -13.17
CA PHE A 48 8.87 9.09 -13.99
C PHE A 48 7.98 10.35 -14.03
N ASN A 49 7.43 10.65 -15.19
CA ASN A 49 6.46 11.73 -15.35
C ASN A 49 5.04 11.16 -15.45
N THR A 50 4.66 10.38 -14.46
CA THR A 50 3.32 9.78 -14.38
C THR A 50 2.97 9.47 -12.93
N GLU A 51 1.76 8.96 -12.69
CA GLU A 51 1.20 8.70 -11.36
C GLU A 51 1.71 7.37 -10.79
N LYS A 52 1.49 7.15 -9.47
CA LYS A 52 1.96 6.01 -8.67
C LYS A 52 1.78 4.66 -9.37
N TRP A 53 0.58 4.34 -9.80
CA TRP A 53 0.27 2.99 -10.28
C TRP A 53 0.82 2.72 -11.69
N PRO A 54 0.66 3.62 -12.68
CA PRO A 54 1.33 3.49 -13.97
C PRO A 54 2.86 3.43 -13.89
N MET A 55 3.51 4.26 -13.03
CA MET A 55 4.98 4.19 -12.90
C MET A 55 5.43 2.92 -12.18
N SER A 56 4.66 2.44 -11.20
CA SER A 56 4.93 1.15 -10.53
C SER A 56 4.85 -0.01 -11.52
N LYS A 57 3.82 -0.06 -12.36
CA LYS A 57 3.70 -1.07 -13.43
C LYS A 57 4.89 -1.04 -14.38
N ARG A 58 5.24 0.16 -14.84
CA ARG A 58 6.37 0.34 -15.76
C ARG A 58 7.68 -0.13 -15.11
N PHE A 59 7.94 0.26 -13.87
CA PHE A 59 9.13 -0.20 -13.13
C PHE A 59 9.18 -1.73 -13.01
N ILE A 60 8.06 -2.37 -12.65
CA ILE A 60 7.96 -3.83 -12.53
C ILE A 60 8.30 -4.51 -13.85
N VAL A 61 7.73 -4.04 -14.97
CA VAL A 61 7.97 -4.61 -16.30
C VAL A 61 9.42 -4.44 -16.75
N GLU A 62 10.01 -3.26 -16.52
CA GLU A 62 11.40 -2.96 -16.88
C GLU A 62 12.44 -3.70 -16.00
N ASN A 63 12.04 -4.20 -14.80
CA ASN A 63 12.94 -4.79 -13.81
C ASN A 63 12.48 -6.16 -13.29
N VAL A 64 11.90 -7.00 -14.14
CA VAL A 64 11.29 -8.29 -13.74
C VAL A 64 12.23 -9.16 -12.92
N ASN A 65 13.49 -9.33 -13.33
CA ASN A 65 14.47 -10.18 -12.62
C ASN A 65 14.81 -9.65 -11.23
N PHE A 66 14.75 -8.33 -11.02
CA PHE A 66 14.90 -7.73 -9.69
C PHE A 66 13.66 -7.99 -8.83
N ILE A 67 12.47 -7.76 -9.37
CA ILE A 67 11.20 -7.99 -8.67
C ILE A 67 11.05 -9.44 -8.21
N LEU A 68 11.44 -10.42 -9.03
CA LEU A 68 11.32 -11.84 -8.71
C LEU A 68 12.16 -12.29 -7.50
N GLN A 69 13.10 -11.47 -7.03
CA GLN A 69 13.91 -11.76 -5.83
C GLN A 69 13.13 -11.53 -4.52
N TYR A 70 12.00 -10.81 -4.57
CA TYR A 70 11.22 -10.45 -3.39
C TYR A 70 9.95 -11.27 -3.27
N ASP A 71 9.44 -11.39 -2.04
CA ASP A 71 8.25 -12.19 -1.71
C ASP A 71 7.05 -11.32 -1.35
N ASN A 72 7.30 -10.12 -0.77
CA ASN A 72 6.27 -9.18 -0.35
C ASN A 72 6.59 -7.78 -0.86
N PHE A 73 5.55 -7.04 -1.24
CA PHE A 73 5.64 -5.73 -1.90
C PHE A 73 4.68 -4.73 -1.26
N LEU A 74 5.23 -3.71 -0.62
CA LEU A 74 4.46 -2.60 -0.06
C LEU A 74 4.49 -1.41 -1.04
N PHE A 75 3.30 -1.01 -1.52
CA PHE A 75 3.11 0.19 -2.35
C PHE A 75 2.58 1.33 -1.49
N ILE A 76 3.44 2.08 -0.85
CA ILE A 76 3.07 3.12 0.11
C ILE A 76 3.19 4.51 -0.50
N ASP A 77 2.23 5.41 -0.20
CA ASP A 77 2.28 6.81 -0.63
C ASP A 77 3.35 7.58 0.17
N ASP A 78 3.93 8.59 -0.45
CA ASP A 78 5.08 9.31 0.10
C ASP A 78 4.76 10.29 1.23
N ASP A 79 3.49 10.46 1.54
CA ASP A 79 2.96 11.31 2.60
C ASP A 79 2.45 10.51 3.82
N ILE A 80 2.82 9.25 3.90
CA ILE A 80 2.53 8.40 5.07
C ILE A 80 3.63 8.59 6.11
N ASP A 81 3.28 9.15 7.27
CA ASP A 81 4.17 9.23 8.42
C ASP A 81 4.15 7.91 9.19
N THR A 82 5.28 7.23 9.21
CA THR A 82 5.54 5.95 9.87
C THR A 82 7.04 5.80 10.07
N ASP A 83 7.48 4.70 10.64
CA ASP A 83 8.87 4.39 10.93
C ASP A 83 9.27 2.96 10.53
N THR A 84 10.56 2.66 10.67
CA THR A 84 11.14 1.36 10.32
C THR A 84 10.52 0.21 11.12
N GLU A 85 10.32 0.38 12.43
CA GLU A 85 9.78 -0.65 13.31
C GLU A 85 8.36 -1.02 12.90
N SER A 86 7.51 -0.03 12.66
CA SER A 86 6.14 -0.22 12.18
C SER A 86 6.09 -0.96 10.84
N ILE A 87 6.97 -0.59 9.90
CA ILE A 87 7.03 -1.26 8.59
C ILE A 87 7.57 -2.69 8.72
N ASN A 88 8.60 -2.92 9.52
CA ASN A 88 9.10 -4.26 9.81
C ASN A 88 7.99 -5.15 10.38
N LYS A 89 7.23 -4.63 11.35
CA LYS A 89 6.12 -5.33 11.97
C LYS A 89 4.99 -5.63 10.99
N LEU A 90 4.70 -4.69 10.08
CA LEU A 90 3.72 -4.87 9.03
C LEU A 90 4.06 -6.08 8.13
N PHE A 91 5.31 -6.17 7.67
CA PHE A 91 5.79 -7.30 6.86
C PHE A 91 5.79 -8.62 7.64
N GLU A 92 6.17 -8.60 8.93
CA GLU A 92 6.13 -9.78 9.80
C GLU A 92 4.73 -10.36 9.91
N ILE A 93 3.74 -9.52 10.26
CA ILE A 93 2.35 -9.97 10.42
C ILE A 93 1.80 -10.48 9.08
N HIS A 94 2.01 -9.74 8.00
CA HIS A 94 1.58 -10.15 6.66
C HIS A 94 2.11 -11.55 6.29
N SER A 95 3.41 -11.78 6.47
CA SER A 95 4.05 -13.06 6.15
C SER A 95 3.63 -14.17 7.08
N LYS A 96 3.60 -13.92 8.41
CA LYS A 96 3.25 -14.90 9.45
C LYS A 96 1.86 -15.49 9.25
N TYR A 97 0.90 -14.66 8.85
CA TYR A 97 -0.48 -15.10 8.64
C TYR A 97 -0.82 -15.46 7.19
N GLY A 98 0.18 -15.39 6.30
CA GLY A 98 0.02 -15.75 4.88
C GLY A 98 -1.04 -14.91 4.19
N LEU A 99 -1.06 -13.61 4.48
CA LEU A 99 -2.02 -12.68 3.88
C LEU A 99 -1.72 -12.49 2.38
N ASN A 100 -2.75 -12.35 1.58
CA ASN A 100 -2.60 -12.08 0.15
C ASN A 100 -2.47 -10.58 -0.12
N LEU A 101 -3.36 -9.79 0.48
CA LEU A 101 -3.40 -8.35 0.38
C LEU A 101 -3.69 -7.76 1.75
N SER A 102 -2.86 -6.84 2.22
CA SER A 102 -3.09 -6.16 3.50
C SER A 102 -2.68 -4.70 3.46
N GLN A 103 -3.02 -3.97 4.51
CA GLN A 103 -2.54 -2.63 4.77
C GLN A 103 -2.42 -2.39 6.27
N PRO A 104 -1.65 -1.41 6.74
CA PRO A 104 -1.76 -0.93 8.11
C PRO A 104 -3.10 -0.22 8.33
N SER A 105 -3.55 -0.10 9.57
CA SER A 105 -4.62 0.85 9.89
C SER A 105 -4.11 2.28 9.69
N VAL A 106 -5.03 3.20 9.38
CA VAL A 106 -4.69 4.58 9.02
C VAL A 106 -5.39 5.58 9.93
N SER A 107 -4.65 6.58 10.35
CA SER A 107 -5.16 7.77 11.04
C SER A 107 -4.83 9.04 10.27
N GLY A 108 -5.30 10.20 10.73
CA GLY A 108 -5.16 11.46 10.01
C GLY A 108 -6.22 11.61 8.91
N TYR A 109 -5.80 11.87 7.68
CA TYR A 109 -6.74 12.03 6.57
C TYR A 109 -7.07 10.68 5.94
N THR A 110 -8.24 10.11 6.22
CA THR A 110 -8.70 8.81 5.69
C THR A 110 -9.88 8.99 4.74
N SER A 111 -9.92 8.19 3.68
CA SER A 111 -11.07 8.15 2.75
C SER A 111 -12.24 7.38 3.37
N TRP A 112 -11.94 6.30 4.09
CA TRP A 112 -12.92 5.32 4.52
C TRP A 112 -12.72 4.88 5.96
N LYS A 113 -13.78 4.94 6.78
CA LYS A 113 -13.73 4.55 8.20
C LYS A 113 -13.26 3.11 8.45
N ILE A 114 -13.43 2.21 7.46
CA ILE A 114 -12.98 0.82 7.62
C ILE A 114 -11.47 0.71 7.81
N THR A 115 -10.70 1.68 7.30
CA THR A 115 -9.24 1.69 7.43
C THR A 115 -8.74 2.19 8.78
N ASN A 116 -9.62 2.80 9.58
CA ASN A 116 -9.24 3.30 10.91
C ASN A 116 -8.90 2.13 11.84
N LYS A 117 -7.95 2.38 12.76
CA LYS A 117 -7.53 1.43 13.78
C LYS A 117 -8.70 0.96 14.64
N VAL A 118 -8.72 -0.33 14.94
CA VAL A 118 -9.60 -0.94 15.95
C VAL A 118 -8.73 -1.45 17.10
N GLU A 119 -8.92 -0.89 18.28
CA GLU A 119 -8.12 -1.23 19.48
C GLU A 119 -8.30 -2.68 19.90
N GLY A 120 -7.21 -3.30 20.37
CA GLY A 120 -7.20 -4.69 20.82
C GLY A 120 -7.21 -5.73 19.70
N CYS A 121 -7.17 -5.28 18.44
CA CYS A 121 -7.06 -6.15 17.28
C CYS A 121 -5.61 -6.24 16.78
N LEU A 122 -5.14 -7.45 16.48
CA LEU A 122 -3.91 -7.65 15.73
C LEU A 122 -4.16 -7.28 14.26
N PHE A 123 -5.20 -7.88 13.66
CA PHE A 123 -5.70 -7.52 12.34
C PHE A 123 -7.15 -7.97 12.16
N ARG A 124 -7.80 -7.42 11.15
CA ARG A 124 -9.17 -7.79 10.73
C ARG A 124 -9.14 -8.28 9.29
N PHE A 125 -9.77 -9.43 9.01
CA PHE A 125 -10.10 -9.78 7.63
C PHE A 125 -11.21 -8.86 7.12
N THR A 126 -11.03 -8.32 5.94
CA THR A 126 -11.95 -7.35 5.32
C THR A 126 -12.14 -7.69 3.84
N ASN A 127 -13.09 -7.05 3.21
CA ASN A 127 -13.24 -7.08 1.76
C ASN A 127 -12.65 -5.84 1.07
N TYR A 128 -11.68 -5.18 1.71
CA TYR A 128 -11.14 -3.92 1.21
C TYR A 128 -9.76 -3.61 1.78
N VAL A 129 -8.87 -3.14 0.91
CA VAL A 129 -7.57 -2.55 1.23
C VAL A 129 -7.38 -1.35 0.31
N GLU A 130 -7.09 -0.17 0.87
CA GLU A 130 -6.98 1.08 0.12
C GLU A 130 -5.68 1.15 -0.70
N VAL A 131 -5.74 1.79 -1.86
CA VAL A 131 -4.58 2.01 -2.75
C VAL A 131 -3.44 2.83 -2.15
N MET A 132 -3.65 3.43 -0.99
CA MET A 132 -2.69 4.30 -0.31
C MET A 132 -1.45 3.53 0.17
N SER A 133 -1.64 2.37 0.81
CA SER A 133 -0.55 1.58 1.41
C SER A 133 -0.75 0.06 1.34
N PRO A 134 -1.13 -0.51 0.18
CA PRO A 134 -1.34 -1.95 0.08
C PRO A 134 -0.03 -2.72 0.10
N LEU A 135 -0.03 -3.80 0.87
CA LEU A 135 1.03 -4.81 0.95
C LEU A 135 0.52 -6.10 0.31
N MET A 136 1.25 -6.60 -0.68
CA MET A 136 0.91 -7.76 -1.49
C MET A 136 2.00 -8.83 -1.37
N ASN A 137 1.63 -10.11 -1.29
CA ASN A 137 2.59 -11.17 -1.55
C ASN A 137 2.88 -11.27 -3.07
N LYS A 138 3.93 -11.99 -3.44
CA LYS A 138 4.37 -12.16 -4.85
C LYS A 138 3.25 -12.66 -5.76
N GLN A 139 2.51 -13.67 -5.33
CA GLN A 139 1.44 -14.26 -6.13
C GLN A 139 0.34 -13.24 -6.40
N THR A 140 -0.04 -12.49 -5.39
CA THR A 140 -1.04 -11.41 -5.50
C THR A 140 -0.55 -10.31 -6.43
N LEU A 141 0.72 -9.87 -6.29
CA LEU A 141 1.29 -8.88 -7.20
C LEU A 141 1.21 -9.36 -8.65
N MET A 142 1.62 -10.62 -8.94
CA MET A 142 1.58 -11.16 -10.30
C MET A 142 0.16 -11.24 -10.87
N SER A 143 -0.84 -11.43 -10.02
CA SER A 143 -2.26 -11.44 -10.43
C SER A 143 -2.81 -10.05 -10.69
N LEU A 144 -2.33 -9.03 -9.99
CA LEU A 144 -2.92 -7.69 -9.98
C LEU A 144 -2.16 -6.64 -10.79
N PHE A 145 -0.83 -6.78 -11.00
CA PHE A 145 -0.02 -5.69 -11.57
C PHE A 145 -0.46 -5.25 -12.97
N GLN A 146 -1.11 -6.12 -13.75
CA GLN A 146 -1.66 -5.75 -15.05
C GLN A 146 -2.79 -4.71 -14.94
N THR A 147 -3.42 -4.59 -13.78
CA THR A 147 -4.49 -3.61 -13.53
C THR A 147 -3.98 -2.22 -13.18
N PHE A 148 -2.71 -2.07 -12.82
CA PHE A 148 -2.16 -0.83 -12.24
C PHE A 148 -2.30 0.42 -13.11
N ASP A 149 -2.37 0.29 -14.42
CA ASP A 149 -2.59 1.41 -15.34
C ASP A 149 -4.03 1.56 -15.85
N LEU A 150 -4.97 0.79 -15.29
CA LEU A 150 -6.40 0.89 -15.63
C LEU A 150 -7.06 2.15 -15.08
N SER A 151 -6.54 2.72 -13.99
CA SER A 151 -6.93 4.00 -13.40
C SER A 151 -5.71 4.88 -13.21
N LYS A 152 -5.76 6.13 -13.65
CA LYS A 152 -4.64 7.07 -13.49
C LYS A 152 -4.51 7.58 -12.06
N SER A 153 -5.63 7.91 -11.42
CA SER A 153 -5.67 8.31 -10.03
C SER A 153 -5.42 7.14 -9.07
N GLY A 154 -5.57 5.90 -9.54
CA GLY A 154 -5.59 4.69 -8.73
C GLY A 154 -6.95 4.40 -8.10
N TRP A 155 -7.86 5.37 -8.09
CA TRP A 155 -9.18 5.20 -7.47
C TRP A 155 -9.99 4.12 -8.18
N GLY A 156 -10.51 3.18 -7.38
CA GLY A 156 -11.27 2.03 -7.83
C GLY A 156 -10.43 0.76 -8.07
N LEU A 157 -9.09 0.85 -8.15
CA LEU A 157 -8.23 -0.33 -8.22
C LEU A 157 -8.41 -1.21 -6.97
N ASP A 158 -8.51 -0.61 -5.80
CA ASP A 158 -8.77 -1.24 -4.52
C ASP A 158 -10.07 -2.06 -4.51
N LEU A 159 -11.15 -1.53 -5.09
CA LEU A 159 -12.41 -2.24 -5.25
C LEU A 159 -12.28 -3.41 -6.25
N LEU A 160 -11.54 -3.20 -7.33
CA LEU A 160 -11.29 -4.23 -8.33
C LEU A 160 -10.46 -5.38 -7.77
N TRP A 161 -9.40 -5.07 -7.01
CA TRP A 161 -8.52 -6.08 -6.42
C TRP A 161 -9.25 -6.97 -5.42
N ALA A 162 -10.08 -6.38 -4.56
CA ALA A 162 -10.91 -7.14 -3.64
C ALA A 162 -11.82 -8.13 -4.38
N LYS A 163 -12.45 -7.69 -5.48
CA LYS A 163 -13.27 -8.54 -6.35
C LYS A 163 -12.45 -9.63 -7.05
N MET A 164 -11.26 -9.31 -7.56
CA MET A 164 -10.40 -10.28 -8.25
C MET A 164 -9.86 -11.37 -7.33
N LEU A 165 -9.60 -11.03 -6.06
CA LEU A 165 -9.11 -11.95 -5.03
C LEU A 165 -10.23 -12.71 -4.31
N ASP A 166 -11.49 -12.46 -4.63
CA ASP A 166 -12.67 -13.04 -3.96
C ASP A 166 -12.60 -12.91 -2.42
N ASN A 167 -12.07 -11.80 -1.93
CA ASN A 167 -11.81 -11.49 -0.53
C ASN A 167 -10.90 -12.51 0.21
N ASP A 168 -10.13 -13.33 -0.53
CA ASP A 168 -9.24 -14.32 0.09
C ASP A 168 -8.07 -13.65 0.80
N LYS A 169 -8.01 -13.78 2.12
CA LYS A 169 -6.93 -13.28 3.00
C LYS A 169 -6.58 -11.82 2.78
N ILE A 170 -7.61 -10.99 2.62
CA ILE A 170 -7.51 -9.53 2.60
C ILE A 170 -7.66 -9.02 4.03
N ALA A 171 -6.73 -8.17 4.50
CA ALA A 171 -6.73 -7.73 5.90
C ALA A 171 -6.29 -6.28 6.12
N ILE A 172 -6.81 -5.67 7.18
CA ILE A 172 -6.28 -4.44 7.78
C ILE A 172 -5.56 -4.82 9.07
N ILE A 173 -4.26 -4.52 9.15
CA ILE A 173 -3.39 -4.83 10.27
C ILE A 173 -3.47 -3.67 11.26
N ASP A 174 -4.24 -3.88 12.35
CA ASP A 174 -4.53 -2.86 13.36
C ASP A 174 -3.37 -2.66 14.35
N GLU A 175 -2.50 -3.67 14.51
CA GLU A 175 -1.29 -3.57 15.33
C GLU A 175 -0.33 -2.50 14.80
N VAL A 176 -0.37 -2.23 13.51
CA VAL A 176 0.39 -1.17 12.86
C VAL A 176 -0.56 -0.06 12.43
N ASN A 177 -0.35 1.15 13.00
CA ASN A 177 -1.11 2.33 12.61
C ASN A 177 -0.18 3.38 12.02
N VAL A 178 -0.52 3.86 10.84
CA VAL A 178 0.23 4.91 10.15
C VAL A 178 -0.60 6.20 10.04
N VAL A 179 0.05 7.34 9.83
CA VAL A 179 -0.63 8.62 9.71
C VAL A 179 -0.56 9.12 8.26
N HIS A 180 -1.70 9.27 7.62
CA HIS A 180 -1.77 9.96 6.34
C HIS A 180 -1.82 11.48 6.59
N THR A 181 -0.78 12.18 6.16
CA THR A 181 -0.51 13.56 6.59
C THR A 181 -1.13 14.63 5.71
N ARG A 182 -1.60 14.28 4.51
CA ARG A 182 -2.19 15.23 3.55
C ARG A 182 -3.67 14.94 3.30
N PRO A 183 -4.49 15.96 3.05
CA PRO A 183 -5.90 15.75 2.69
C PRO A 183 -6.05 14.94 1.41
N VAL A 184 -6.90 13.93 1.44
CA VAL A 184 -7.19 13.05 0.29
C VAL A 184 -7.63 13.86 -0.93
N GLY A 185 -6.96 13.66 -2.05
CA GLY A 185 -7.27 14.33 -3.31
C GLY A 185 -6.84 15.79 -3.42
N LYS A 186 -6.16 16.35 -2.41
CA LYS A 186 -5.70 17.75 -2.44
C LYS A 186 -4.65 18.00 -3.52
N ASP A 187 -3.73 17.07 -3.72
CA ASP A 187 -2.67 17.19 -4.72
C ASP A 187 -3.18 17.10 -6.16
N TYR A 188 -4.35 16.46 -6.35
CA TYR A 188 -5.05 16.49 -7.62
C TYR A 188 -5.69 17.86 -7.94
N ILE A 189 -5.97 18.66 -6.91
CA ILE A 189 -6.64 19.97 -6.99
C ILE A 189 -5.63 21.13 -6.97
N ILE A 190 -4.58 21.07 -6.14
CA ILE A 190 -3.59 22.16 -5.96
C ILE A 190 -2.67 22.25 -7.17
N ASN A 191 -2.25 21.15 -7.68
CA ASN A 191 -1.60 21.10 -8.98
C ASN A 191 -2.63 21.19 -10.12
N GLY A 192 -3.84 21.66 -9.84
CA GLY A 192 -5.11 21.79 -10.61
C GLY A 192 -4.94 22.01 -12.09
N ASN A 193 -3.74 22.02 -12.45
CA ASN A 193 -3.25 22.03 -13.76
C ASN A 193 -2.80 20.64 -14.19
N LYS A 194 -3.77 19.84 -14.70
CA LYS A 194 -3.37 19.16 -15.91
C LYS A 194 -2.61 17.84 -15.80
N ARG A 195 -2.28 17.29 -14.64
CA ARG A 195 -1.84 15.89 -14.57
C ARG A 195 -2.99 14.95 -14.95
N PHE A 196 -4.21 15.27 -14.51
CA PHE A 196 -5.40 14.49 -14.83
C PHE A 196 -6.29 15.25 -15.79
N LYS A 197 -6.63 14.63 -16.92
CA LYS A 197 -7.65 15.12 -17.85
C LYS A 197 -9.07 14.98 -17.27
N MET A 198 -9.21 14.20 -16.21
CA MET A 198 -10.47 13.86 -15.55
C MET A 198 -10.32 13.99 -14.03
N ASN A 199 -11.37 14.44 -13.35
CA ASN A 199 -11.42 14.46 -11.89
C ASN A 199 -11.40 13.01 -11.35
N PRO A 200 -10.61 12.69 -10.30
CA PRO A 200 -10.56 11.35 -9.72
C PRO A 200 -11.92 10.75 -9.31
N LYS A 201 -12.87 11.57 -8.85
CA LYS A 201 -14.23 11.10 -8.53
C LYS A 201 -15.01 10.68 -9.76
N ASP A 202 -14.85 11.39 -10.87
CA ASP A 202 -15.49 11.04 -12.13
C ASP A 202 -14.84 9.78 -12.70
N GLU A 203 -13.51 9.66 -12.60
CA GLU A 203 -12.77 8.46 -12.98
C GLU A 203 -13.25 7.24 -12.18
N LEU A 204 -13.36 7.36 -10.85
CA LEU A 204 -13.91 6.31 -9.98
C LEU A 204 -15.30 5.89 -10.40
N THR A 205 -16.19 6.85 -10.66
CA THR A 205 -17.57 6.56 -11.06
C THR A 205 -17.62 5.76 -12.38
N MET A 206 -16.84 6.17 -13.36
CA MET A 206 -16.72 5.45 -14.63
C MET A 206 -16.08 4.07 -14.46
N PHE A 207 -15.05 3.97 -13.63
CA PHE A 207 -14.36 2.73 -13.33
C PHE A 207 -15.29 1.72 -12.65
N MET A 208 -16.04 2.15 -11.64
CA MET A 208 -17.04 1.32 -10.96
C MET A 208 -18.10 0.79 -11.93
N LYS A 209 -18.63 1.65 -12.80
CA LYS A 209 -19.60 1.25 -13.83
C LYS A 209 -19.00 0.22 -14.80
N LYS A 210 -17.77 0.47 -15.29
CA LYS A 210 -17.08 -0.41 -16.26
C LYS A 210 -16.85 -1.82 -15.73
N TYR A 211 -16.47 -1.94 -14.46
CA TYR A 211 -16.09 -3.21 -13.84
C TYR A 211 -17.19 -3.80 -12.96
N ASN A 212 -18.39 -3.21 -12.94
CA ASN A 212 -19.52 -3.59 -12.09
C ASN A 212 -19.09 -3.73 -10.62
N LEU A 213 -18.60 -2.62 -10.04
CA LEU A 213 -18.11 -2.52 -8.67
C LEU A 213 -19.11 -1.75 -7.81
N SER A 214 -19.13 -2.04 -6.52
CA SER A 214 -19.93 -1.33 -5.53
C SER A 214 -19.11 -1.06 -4.27
N ILE A 215 -19.42 0.01 -3.56
CA ILE A 215 -18.83 0.34 -2.27
C ILE A 215 -19.69 -0.32 -1.18
N ASN A 216 -19.21 -1.41 -0.61
CA ASN A 216 -19.84 -2.12 0.50
C ASN A 216 -18.77 -2.76 1.39
N PHE A 217 -18.12 -1.94 2.21
CA PHE A 217 -17.02 -2.38 3.06
C PHE A 217 -17.50 -3.18 4.26
N LYS A 218 -16.83 -4.31 4.53
CA LYS A 218 -17.16 -5.21 5.64
C LYS A 218 -15.91 -5.70 6.35
N THR A 219 -15.97 -5.75 7.67
CA THR A 219 -15.09 -6.60 8.47
C THR A 219 -15.72 -8.00 8.48
N LEU A 220 -14.95 -9.00 8.06
CA LEU A 220 -15.39 -10.40 7.94
C LEU A 220 -15.11 -11.19 9.20
N SER A 221 -13.93 -11.00 9.78
CA SER A 221 -13.53 -11.57 11.08
C SER A 221 -12.39 -10.77 11.70
N VAL A 222 -12.09 -11.06 12.96
CA VAL A 222 -11.10 -10.33 13.76
C VAL A 222 -10.15 -11.32 14.42
N VAL A 223 -8.84 -11.01 14.39
CA VAL A 223 -7.80 -11.66 15.17
C VAL A 223 -7.33 -10.69 16.25
N LYS A 224 -7.44 -11.11 17.52
CA LYS A 224 -7.11 -10.26 18.66
C LYS A 224 -5.66 -10.43 19.13
N LEU A 225 -5.09 -9.37 19.70
CA LEU A 225 -3.72 -9.37 20.23
C LEU A 225 -3.47 -10.45 21.29
N TYR A 226 -4.43 -10.68 22.20
CA TYR A 226 -4.28 -11.68 23.28
C TYR A 226 -4.36 -13.13 22.80
N ASP A 227 -4.93 -13.41 21.64
CA ASP A 227 -4.98 -14.77 21.08
C ASP A 227 -3.56 -15.28 20.74
N GLU A 228 -2.61 -14.37 20.45
CA GLU A 228 -1.19 -14.71 20.28
C GLU A 228 -0.51 -15.13 21.58
N THR A 229 -0.78 -14.43 22.68
CA THR A 229 -0.17 -14.71 23.98
C THR A 229 -0.54 -16.11 24.48
N ILE A 230 -1.78 -16.53 24.25
CA ILE A 230 -2.27 -17.86 24.61
C ILE A 230 -1.62 -18.96 23.75
N SER A 231 -1.36 -18.69 22.47
CA SER A 231 -0.72 -19.66 21.54
C SER A 231 0.75 -19.90 21.89
N ILE A 232 1.45 -18.92 22.45
CA ILE A 232 2.84 -19.04 22.90
C ILE A 232 2.91 -19.85 24.19
N GLN A 233 2.00 -19.63 25.14
CA GLN A 233 1.93 -20.39 26.40
C GLN A 233 1.58 -21.87 26.21
N ARG A 234 0.92 -22.27 25.12
CA ARG A 234 0.62 -23.68 24.81
C ARG A 234 1.74 -24.41 24.08
N ARG A 235 2.84 -23.73 23.72
CA ARG A 235 4.01 -24.31 23.06
C ARG A 235 5.24 -24.48 23.98
N ILE A 236 5.11 -24.12 25.26
CA ILE A 236 6.09 -24.34 26.33
C ILE A 236 5.56 -25.48 27.22
#